data_f5cae12fb15044edf49e22b414f8608f
#
_entry.id   f5cae12fb15044edf49e22b414f8608f
#
_cell.length_a   1.000
_cell.length_b   1.000
_cell.length_c   1.000
_cell.angle_alpha   90.00
_cell.angle_beta   90.00
_cell.angle_gamma   90.00
#
_symmetry.space_group_name_H-M   'P 1'
#
loop_
_entity.id
_entity.type
_entity.pdbx_description
1 polymer ?
#
loop_
_entity_poly.entity_id
_entity_poly.type
_entity_poly.pdbx_seq_one_letter_code
_entity_poly.pdbx_strand_id
1 'polypeptide(L)'
;FLEGASGRRRFVDRLILGLHPDHGGPVSAYDHSVRSRNKLLKEGCRDGAWLDSVEDSMARYGIAVAVRRLETVHSLREMATGDDGPFPGAELEMQGRLESWLEDMSALDAEDRFREVLKAQRESDRGMGATAIGPHRSDLLVHHRKHGERASQCSTGEQKALLIRIILAAAQLQTRERGRPPLLLL
;
A
#
# COMPACT_ATOMS: atom_id res chain seq x y z
N PHE A 1 12.69 7.02 1.24
CA PHE A 1 11.98 7.56 0.08
C PHE A 1 12.76 7.43 -1.23
N LEU A 2 14.07 7.31 -1.20
CA LEU A 2 14.92 7.13 -2.37
C LEU A 2 14.80 5.74 -3.01
N GLU A 3 14.38 4.74 -2.24
CA GLU A 3 14.00 3.44 -2.77
C GLU A 3 12.68 3.58 -3.55
N GLY A 4 12.55 2.95 -4.71
CA GLY A 4 11.35 3.01 -5.55
C GLY A 4 10.06 2.62 -4.81
N ALA A 5 8.91 2.62 -5.51
CA ALA A 5 7.59 2.31 -4.95
C ALA A 5 7.56 1.03 -4.08
N SER A 6 8.37 0.03 -4.41
CA SER A 6 8.50 -1.21 -3.62
C SER A 6 9.01 -0.96 -2.20
N GLY A 7 10.01 -0.09 -2.03
CA GLY A 7 10.52 0.30 -0.72
C GLY A 7 9.48 1.04 0.10
N ARG A 8 8.75 1.98 -0.53
CA ARG A 8 7.69 2.76 0.12
C ARG A 8 6.53 1.88 0.57
N ARG A 9 6.09 0.90 -0.24
CA ARG A 9 5.08 -0.09 0.18
C ARG A 9 5.53 -0.89 1.40
N ARG A 10 6.76 -1.41 1.38
CA ARG A 10 7.31 -2.14 2.54
C ARG A 10 7.38 -1.29 3.79
N PHE A 11 7.67 0.00 3.66
CA PHE A 11 7.65 0.94 4.77
C PHE A 11 6.24 1.06 5.36
N VAL A 12 5.21 1.30 4.53
CA VAL A 12 3.81 1.33 4.97
C VAL A 12 3.41 0.03 5.65
N ASP A 13 3.67 -1.12 5.04
CA ASP A 13 3.30 -2.42 5.62
C ASP A 13 3.99 -2.66 6.98
N ARG A 14 5.22 -2.20 7.17
CA ARG A 14 5.91 -2.28 8.47
C ARG A 14 5.25 -1.39 9.53
N LEU A 15 4.83 -0.17 9.15
CA LEU A 15 4.09 0.69 10.06
C LEU A 15 2.75 0.04 10.46
N ILE A 16 2.03 -0.51 9.49
CA ILE A 16 0.78 -1.22 9.75
C ILE A 16 1.00 -2.42 10.67
N LEU A 17 2.02 -3.25 10.43
CA LEU A 17 2.36 -4.38 11.31
C LEU A 17 2.63 -3.95 12.76
N GLY A 18 3.22 -2.76 12.95
CA GLY A 18 3.40 -2.16 14.27
C GLY A 18 2.09 -1.85 14.98
N LEU A 19 1.02 -1.54 14.26
CA LEU A 19 -0.32 -1.24 14.77
C LEU A 19 -1.22 -2.50 14.78
N HIS A 20 -1.23 -3.23 13.70
CA HIS A 20 -2.09 -4.37 13.39
C HIS A 20 -1.25 -5.60 13.00
N PRO A 21 -0.84 -6.43 13.96
CA PRO A 21 0.02 -7.60 13.69
C PRO A 21 -0.60 -8.64 12.74
N ASP A 22 -1.93 -8.66 12.62
CA ASP A 22 -2.70 -9.51 11.72
C ASP A 22 -2.54 -9.14 10.23
N HIS A 23 -2.05 -7.95 9.90
CA HIS A 23 -1.83 -7.49 8.53
C HIS A 23 -0.86 -8.37 7.73
N GLY A 24 0.09 -9.00 8.39
CA GLY A 24 1.10 -9.86 7.73
C GLY A 24 0.50 -11.07 7.00
N GLY A 25 -0.59 -11.61 7.51
CA GLY A 25 -1.31 -12.74 6.89
C GLY A 25 -1.85 -12.39 5.49
N PRO A 26 -2.71 -11.37 5.36
CA PRO A 26 -3.21 -10.89 4.07
C PRO A 26 -2.12 -10.50 3.07
N VAL A 27 -1.07 -9.79 3.50
CA VAL A 27 0.06 -9.42 2.64
C VAL A 27 0.76 -10.67 2.08
N SER A 28 1.08 -11.63 2.94
CA SER A 28 1.74 -12.88 2.52
C SER A 28 0.86 -13.72 1.58
N ALA A 29 -0.44 -13.84 1.89
CA ALA A 29 -1.39 -14.58 1.07
C ALA A 29 -1.57 -13.91 -0.31
N TYR A 30 -1.66 -12.58 -0.34
CA TYR A 30 -1.71 -11.81 -1.57
C TYR A 30 -0.46 -12.02 -2.44
N ASP A 31 0.72 -11.86 -1.86
CA ASP A 31 1.98 -12.04 -2.56
C ASP A 31 2.15 -13.47 -3.10
N HIS A 32 1.70 -14.47 -2.35
CA HIS A 32 1.67 -15.87 -2.81
C HIS A 32 0.76 -16.01 -4.04
N SER A 33 -0.45 -15.47 -3.98
CA SER A 33 -1.43 -15.56 -5.06
C SER A 33 -0.94 -14.84 -6.33
N VAL A 34 -0.30 -13.67 -6.21
CA VAL A 34 0.33 -12.97 -7.36
C VAL A 34 1.39 -13.84 -8.02
N ARG A 35 2.29 -14.45 -7.22
CA ARG A 35 3.34 -15.33 -7.77
C ARG A 35 2.75 -16.56 -8.45
N SER A 36 1.74 -17.17 -7.84
CA SER A 36 1.03 -18.32 -8.39
C SER A 36 0.35 -18.00 -9.71
N ARG A 37 -0.39 -16.88 -9.78
CA ARG A 37 -1.03 -16.42 -11.00
C ARG A 37 -0.02 -16.17 -12.12
N ASN A 38 1.04 -15.42 -11.83
CA ASN A 38 2.08 -15.11 -12.83
C ASN A 38 2.74 -16.40 -13.37
N LYS A 39 2.99 -17.38 -12.50
CA LYS A 39 3.53 -18.67 -12.90
C LYS A 39 2.56 -19.42 -13.82
N LEU A 40 1.28 -19.53 -13.44
CA LEU A 40 0.25 -20.21 -14.25
C LEU A 40 0.09 -19.58 -15.63
N LEU A 41 0.07 -18.23 -15.70
CA LEU A 41 -0.02 -17.51 -16.97
C LEU A 41 1.21 -17.75 -17.84
N LYS A 42 2.41 -17.73 -17.26
CA LYS A 42 3.67 -17.99 -17.98
C LYS A 42 3.76 -19.41 -18.51
N GLU A 43 3.29 -20.40 -17.76
CA GLU A 43 3.27 -21.82 -18.15
C GLU A 43 2.16 -22.15 -19.16
N GLY A 44 1.34 -21.16 -19.54
CA GLY A 44 0.27 -21.34 -20.50
C GLY A 44 -0.89 -22.18 -19.95
N CYS A 45 -1.11 -22.17 -18.64
CA CYS A 45 -2.20 -22.89 -18.00
C CYS A 45 -3.53 -22.56 -18.69
N ARG A 46 -4.23 -23.60 -19.16
CA ARG A 46 -5.55 -23.51 -19.80
C ARG A 46 -6.69 -23.83 -18.84
N ASP A 47 -6.37 -24.30 -17.64
CA ASP A 47 -7.37 -24.57 -16.60
C ASP A 47 -7.90 -23.25 -16.04
N GLY A 48 -9.07 -22.84 -16.55
CA GLY A 48 -9.75 -21.62 -16.14
C GLY A 48 -10.16 -21.65 -14.66
N ALA A 49 -10.55 -22.82 -14.14
CA ALA A 49 -10.99 -22.95 -12.76
C ALA A 49 -9.85 -22.73 -11.75
N TRP A 50 -8.64 -23.19 -12.08
CA TRP A 50 -7.48 -22.93 -11.24
C TRP A 50 -7.10 -21.44 -11.22
N LEU A 51 -7.09 -20.80 -12.39
CA LEU A 51 -6.87 -19.36 -12.47
C LEU A 51 -7.94 -18.57 -11.71
N ASP A 52 -9.22 -18.93 -11.87
CA ASP A 52 -10.33 -18.30 -11.15
C ASP A 52 -10.13 -18.40 -9.63
N SER A 53 -9.72 -19.55 -9.09
CA SER A 53 -9.47 -19.74 -7.66
C SER A 53 -8.31 -18.89 -7.12
N VAL A 54 -7.23 -18.77 -7.91
CA VAL A 54 -6.08 -17.92 -7.52
C VAL A 54 -6.45 -16.45 -7.59
N GLU A 55 -7.22 -16.03 -8.61
CA GLU A 55 -7.69 -14.66 -8.78
C GLU A 55 -8.72 -14.26 -7.72
N ASP A 56 -9.56 -15.18 -7.26
CA ASP A 56 -10.44 -14.97 -6.11
C ASP A 56 -9.63 -14.68 -4.83
N SER A 57 -8.60 -15.49 -4.57
CA SER A 57 -7.70 -15.25 -3.45
C SER A 57 -6.97 -13.90 -3.58
N MET A 58 -6.53 -13.54 -4.80
CA MET A 58 -5.92 -12.24 -5.07
C MET A 58 -6.89 -11.08 -4.82
N ALA A 59 -8.14 -11.20 -5.23
CA ALA A 59 -9.15 -10.17 -5.06
C ALA A 59 -9.40 -9.93 -3.57
N ARG A 60 -9.73 -10.97 -2.83
CA ARG A 60 -10.02 -10.91 -1.40
C ARG A 60 -8.86 -10.32 -0.58
N TYR A 61 -7.65 -10.90 -0.70
CA TYR A 61 -6.50 -10.42 0.07
C TYR A 61 -5.95 -9.09 -0.45
N GLY A 62 -6.06 -8.83 -1.74
CA GLY A 62 -5.65 -7.56 -2.34
C GLY A 62 -6.46 -6.38 -1.85
N ILE A 63 -7.79 -6.53 -1.78
CA ILE A 63 -8.68 -5.49 -1.21
C ILE A 63 -8.41 -5.33 0.29
N ALA A 64 -8.25 -6.41 1.04
CA ALA A 64 -7.93 -6.31 2.47
C ALA A 64 -6.63 -5.52 2.72
N VAL A 65 -5.59 -5.75 1.91
CA VAL A 65 -4.32 -4.99 1.98
C VAL A 65 -4.54 -3.52 1.61
N ALA A 66 -5.26 -3.24 0.52
CA ALA A 66 -5.50 -1.86 0.06
C ALA A 66 -6.31 -1.05 1.08
N VAL A 67 -7.40 -1.61 1.62
CA VAL A 67 -8.21 -0.98 2.67
C VAL A 67 -7.37 -0.64 3.90
N ARG A 68 -6.58 -1.60 4.41
CA ARG A 68 -5.75 -1.38 5.59
C ARG A 68 -4.68 -0.30 5.36
N ARG A 69 -4.09 -0.26 4.16
CA ARG A 69 -3.13 0.80 3.80
C ARG A 69 -3.80 2.17 3.74
N LEU A 70 -4.98 2.28 3.11
CA LEU A 70 -5.75 3.53 3.05
C LEU A 70 -6.11 4.05 4.45
N GLU A 71 -6.68 3.20 5.30
CA GLU A 71 -7.04 3.55 6.68
C GLU A 71 -5.83 4.06 7.47
N THR A 72 -4.71 3.32 7.40
CA THR A 72 -3.51 3.68 8.16
C THR A 72 -2.87 4.96 7.62
N VAL A 73 -2.77 5.11 6.29
CA VAL A 73 -2.19 6.32 5.69
C VAL A 73 -3.08 7.54 5.95
N HIS A 74 -4.41 7.39 5.96
CA HIS A 74 -5.32 8.45 6.36
C HIS A 74 -5.04 8.91 7.81
N SER A 75 -4.97 7.97 8.75
CA SER A 75 -4.66 8.28 10.16
C SER A 75 -3.26 8.89 10.34
N LEU A 76 -2.26 8.40 9.60
CA LEU A 76 -0.92 8.97 9.60
C LEU A 76 -0.89 10.38 9.04
N ARG A 77 -1.66 10.67 7.98
CA ARG A 77 -1.79 11.99 7.39
C ARG A 77 -2.28 13.01 8.42
N GLU A 78 -3.34 12.67 9.18
CA GLU A 78 -3.85 13.55 10.23
C GLU A 78 -2.76 13.95 11.24
N MET A 79 -1.89 13.01 11.63
CA MET A 79 -0.79 13.26 12.57
C MET A 79 0.42 13.96 11.93
N ALA A 80 0.66 13.72 10.64
CA ALA A 80 1.83 14.23 9.93
C ALA A 80 1.65 15.65 9.39
N THR A 81 0.42 16.12 9.18
CA THR A 81 0.13 17.44 8.59
C THR A 81 0.37 18.62 9.51
N GLY A 82 0.46 18.44 10.84
CA GLY A 82 0.73 19.55 11.78
C GLY A 82 2.08 20.22 11.49
N ASP A 83 2.10 21.55 11.59
CA ASP A 83 3.34 22.35 11.51
C ASP A 83 3.94 22.61 12.91
N ASP A 84 3.48 21.87 13.92
CA ASP A 84 3.87 22.03 15.32
C ASP A 84 5.17 21.29 15.61
N GLY A 85 6.30 21.92 15.37
CA GLY A 85 7.58 21.32 15.71
C GLY A 85 8.70 21.64 14.72
N PRO A 86 9.88 21.01 14.93
CA PRO A 86 11.08 21.33 14.14
C PRO A 86 11.08 20.70 12.74
N PHE A 87 10.13 19.83 12.43
CA PHE A 87 10.05 19.12 11.15
C PHE A 87 8.85 19.60 10.35
N PRO A 88 9.00 19.73 9.02
CA PRO A 88 7.91 20.19 8.15
C PRO A 88 6.75 19.20 8.14
N GLY A 89 5.52 19.71 7.96
CA GLY A 89 4.35 18.89 7.74
C GLY A 89 4.46 18.06 6.46
N ALA A 90 3.93 16.83 6.49
CA ALA A 90 3.90 15.90 5.38
C ALA A 90 2.46 15.59 4.97
N GLU A 91 2.15 15.69 3.69
CA GLU A 91 0.92 15.15 3.10
C GLU A 91 1.20 13.75 2.59
N LEU A 92 0.34 12.80 2.96
CA LEU A 92 0.49 11.39 2.64
C LEU A 92 -0.72 10.90 1.86
N GLU A 93 -0.48 10.12 0.80
CA GLU A 93 -1.54 9.56 -0.03
C GLU A 93 -1.11 8.17 -0.54
N MET A 94 -2.01 7.19 -0.49
CA MET A 94 -1.83 5.94 -1.21
C MET A 94 -2.40 6.09 -2.63
N GLN A 95 -1.54 5.95 -3.63
CA GLN A 95 -1.93 6.01 -5.02
C GLN A 95 -1.90 4.62 -5.63
N GLY A 96 -3.02 4.19 -6.21
CA GLY A 96 -3.15 2.92 -6.91
C GLY A 96 -4.55 2.74 -7.46
N ARG A 97 -4.72 1.72 -8.29
CA ARG A 97 -6.00 1.50 -8.97
C ARG A 97 -7.07 0.96 -8.02
N LEU A 98 -6.68 0.10 -7.07
CA LEU A 98 -7.60 -0.41 -6.07
C LEU A 98 -7.98 0.70 -5.07
N GLU A 99 -7.00 1.51 -4.70
CA GLU A 99 -7.18 2.65 -3.81
C GLU A 99 -8.21 3.63 -4.41
N SER A 100 -8.08 3.96 -5.68
CA SER A 100 -9.06 4.82 -6.39
C SER A 100 -10.47 4.20 -6.43
N TRP A 101 -10.61 2.89 -6.61
CA TRP A 101 -11.93 2.26 -6.56
C TRP A 101 -12.56 2.34 -5.17
N LEU A 102 -11.77 2.16 -4.12
CA LEU A 102 -12.24 2.20 -2.73
C LEU A 102 -12.67 3.61 -2.27
N GLU A 103 -12.35 4.66 -3.02
CA GLU A 103 -12.90 6.01 -2.81
C GLU A 103 -14.36 6.10 -3.28
N ASP A 104 -14.73 5.36 -4.35
CA ASP A 104 -16.00 5.51 -5.03
C ASP A 104 -16.99 4.36 -4.75
N MET A 105 -16.53 3.22 -4.22
CA MET A 105 -17.37 2.04 -4.05
C MET A 105 -17.02 1.25 -2.77
N SER A 106 -17.92 0.33 -2.40
CA SER A 106 -17.71 -0.55 -1.25
C SER A 106 -16.52 -1.51 -1.49
N ALA A 107 -15.92 -2.00 -0.40
CA ALA A 107 -14.86 -3.00 -0.48
C ALA A 107 -15.31 -4.28 -1.20
N LEU A 108 -16.58 -4.67 -1.05
CA LEU A 108 -17.15 -5.84 -1.73
C LEU A 108 -17.25 -5.61 -3.24
N ASP A 109 -17.78 -4.46 -3.66
CA ASP A 109 -17.87 -4.12 -5.09
C ASP A 109 -16.48 -3.98 -5.73
N ALA A 110 -15.51 -3.42 -4.99
CA ALA A 110 -14.12 -3.31 -5.44
C ALA A 110 -13.46 -4.71 -5.57
N GLU A 111 -13.80 -5.67 -4.68
CA GLU A 111 -13.32 -7.05 -4.76
C GLU A 111 -13.87 -7.74 -6.00
N ASP A 112 -15.18 -7.63 -6.26
CA ASP A 112 -15.81 -8.21 -7.44
C ASP A 112 -15.23 -7.61 -8.73
N ARG A 113 -15.10 -6.29 -8.78
CA ARG A 113 -14.46 -5.59 -9.90
C ARG A 113 -13.01 -6.03 -10.11
N PHE A 114 -12.26 -6.23 -9.05
CA PHE A 114 -10.87 -6.66 -9.16
C PHE A 114 -10.79 -8.07 -9.74
N ARG A 115 -11.65 -8.97 -9.32
CA ARG A 115 -11.78 -10.33 -9.86
C ARG A 115 -12.07 -10.33 -11.36
N GLU A 116 -13.04 -9.51 -11.78
CA GLU A 116 -13.39 -9.35 -13.19
C GLU A 116 -12.22 -8.81 -14.03
N VAL A 117 -11.53 -7.79 -13.54
CA VAL A 117 -10.38 -7.18 -14.24
C VAL A 117 -9.21 -8.17 -14.34
N LEU A 118 -8.91 -8.94 -13.28
CA LEU A 118 -7.87 -9.97 -13.33
C LEU A 118 -8.18 -11.01 -14.41
N LYS A 119 -9.43 -11.46 -14.50
CA LYS A 119 -9.89 -12.41 -15.52
C LYS A 119 -9.78 -11.83 -16.94
N ALA A 120 -10.21 -10.59 -17.13
CA ALA A 120 -10.14 -9.92 -18.43
C ALA A 120 -8.70 -9.65 -18.89
N GLN A 121 -7.75 -9.45 -17.97
CA GLN A 121 -6.37 -9.12 -18.27
C GLN A 121 -5.42 -10.33 -18.42
N ARG A 122 -5.91 -11.56 -18.36
CA ARG A 122 -5.07 -12.79 -18.43
C ARG A 122 -4.13 -12.80 -19.63
N GLU A 123 -4.63 -12.48 -20.82
CA GLU A 123 -3.80 -12.48 -22.06
C GLU A 123 -2.76 -11.37 -22.05
N SER A 124 -3.15 -10.16 -21.65
CA SER A 124 -2.22 -9.03 -21.54
C SER A 124 -1.13 -9.30 -20.50
N ASP A 125 -1.51 -9.79 -19.32
CA ASP A 125 -0.56 -10.10 -18.23
C ASP A 125 0.37 -11.27 -18.62
N ARG A 126 -0.12 -12.24 -19.40
CA ARG A 126 0.70 -13.32 -19.98
C ARG A 126 1.77 -12.73 -20.89
N GLY A 127 1.39 -11.82 -21.77
CA GLY A 127 2.32 -11.16 -22.69
C GLY A 127 3.38 -10.32 -21.97
N MET A 128 3.00 -9.66 -20.87
CA MET A 128 3.90 -8.84 -20.03
C MET A 128 4.73 -9.68 -19.03
N GLY A 129 4.37 -10.93 -18.80
CA GLY A 129 5.00 -11.80 -17.80
C GLY A 129 4.71 -11.41 -16.35
N ALA A 130 3.78 -10.50 -16.10
CA ALA A 130 3.46 -10.00 -14.76
C ALA A 130 2.05 -9.42 -14.68
N THR A 131 1.40 -9.59 -13.53
CA THR A 131 0.11 -8.95 -13.23
C THR A 131 0.28 -7.44 -13.15
N ALA A 132 -0.53 -6.70 -13.91
CA ALA A 132 -0.42 -5.25 -14.06
C ALA A 132 -1.19 -4.45 -13.00
N ILE A 133 -2.13 -5.07 -12.30
CA ILE A 133 -3.03 -4.41 -11.35
C ILE A 133 -2.99 -5.07 -9.97
N GLY A 134 -3.10 -4.25 -8.93
CA GLY A 134 -3.21 -4.71 -7.53
C GLY A 134 -2.35 -3.91 -6.57
N PRO A 135 -2.44 -4.14 -5.25
CA PRO A 135 -1.72 -3.36 -4.24
C PRO A 135 -0.18 -3.52 -4.31
N HIS A 136 0.35 -4.49 -5.06
CA HIS A 136 1.77 -4.57 -5.38
C HIS A 136 2.23 -3.53 -6.42
N ARG A 137 1.30 -2.81 -7.04
CA ARG A 137 1.53 -1.70 -7.98
C ARG A 137 1.25 -0.33 -7.38
N SER A 138 0.64 -0.27 -6.19
CA SER A 138 0.38 1.00 -5.51
C SER A 138 1.66 1.68 -5.06
N ASP A 139 1.57 2.96 -4.75
CA ASP A 139 2.67 3.77 -4.24
C ASP A 139 2.21 4.65 -3.08
N LEU A 140 3.11 4.92 -2.13
CA LEU A 140 2.94 5.97 -1.13
C LEU A 140 3.51 7.26 -1.69
N LEU A 141 2.65 8.22 -1.95
CA LEU A 141 3.06 9.59 -2.28
C LEU A 141 3.24 10.39 -1.00
N VAL A 142 4.32 11.15 -0.96
CA VAL A 142 4.63 12.08 0.11
C VAL A 142 4.91 13.43 -0.49
N HIS A 143 4.19 14.46 -0.03
CA HIS A 143 4.42 15.84 -0.42
C HIS A 143 4.79 16.68 0.80
N HIS A 144 5.66 17.63 0.57
CA HIS A 144 5.98 18.66 1.55
C HIS A 144 4.79 19.62 1.66
N ARG A 145 4.15 19.69 2.83
CA ARG A 145 2.90 20.44 3.00
C ARG A 145 3.00 21.91 2.57
N LYS A 146 4.07 22.59 2.93
CA LYS A 146 4.22 24.02 2.66
C LYS A 146 4.43 24.37 1.19
N HIS A 147 5.15 23.52 0.46
CA HIS A 147 5.53 23.78 -0.94
C HIS A 147 4.72 22.96 -1.94
N GLY A 148 4.01 21.91 -1.49
CA GLY A 148 3.28 20.98 -2.37
C GLY A 148 4.18 20.07 -3.21
N GLU A 149 5.50 20.19 -3.07
CA GLU A 149 6.47 19.40 -3.85
C GLU A 149 6.51 17.96 -3.36
N ARG A 150 6.69 17.03 -4.31
CA ARG A 150 6.93 15.62 -3.96
C ARG A 150 8.22 15.49 -3.16
N ALA A 151 8.22 14.65 -2.14
CA ALA A 151 9.41 14.41 -1.33
C ALA A 151 10.64 14.00 -2.16
N SER A 152 10.44 13.30 -3.29
CA SER A 152 11.53 12.93 -4.22
C SER A 152 12.18 14.11 -4.94
N GLN A 153 11.53 15.28 -4.96
CA GLN A 153 12.00 16.51 -5.58
C GLN A 153 12.59 17.51 -4.57
N CYS A 154 12.35 17.27 -3.28
CA CYS A 154 12.89 18.06 -2.19
C CYS A 154 14.40 17.81 -2.00
N SER A 155 15.09 18.72 -1.35
CA SER A 155 16.49 18.55 -0.95
C SER A 155 16.67 17.33 -0.02
N THR A 156 17.86 16.77 0.04
CA THR A 156 18.18 15.63 0.91
C THR A 156 17.85 15.91 2.39
N GLY A 157 18.05 17.15 2.84
CA GLY A 157 17.70 17.57 4.20
C GLY A 157 16.21 17.52 4.45
N GLU A 158 15.41 18.08 3.53
CA GLU A 158 13.94 18.06 3.61
C GLU A 158 13.38 16.64 3.53
N GLN A 159 13.93 15.77 2.66
CA GLN A 159 13.53 14.38 2.59
C GLN A 159 13.73 13.65 3.92
N LYS A 160 14.87 13.87 4.59
CA LYS A 160 15.13 13.32 5.93
C LYS A 160 14.18 13.89 6.97
N ALA A 161 13.91 15.19 6.93
CA ALA A 161 12.99 15.87 7.83
C ALA A 161 11.55 15.33 7.68
N LEU A 162 11.07 15.15 6.44
CA LEU A 162 9.77 14.54 6.14
C LEU A 162 9.70 13.08 6.64
N LEU A 163 10.76 12.30 6.45
CA LEU A 163 10.81 10.91 6.95
C LEU A 163 10.72 10.88 8.48
N ILE A 164 11.46 11.73 9.18
CA ILE A 164 11.39 11.84 10.64
C ILE A 164 9.97 12.24 11.06
N ARG A 165 9.36 13.23 10.38
CA ARG A 165 7.97 13.62 10.66
C ARG A 165 7.01 12.45 10.57
N ILE A 166 7.12 11.61 9.52
CA ILE A 166 6.26 10.44 9.35
C ILE A 166 6.49 9.38 10.44
N ILE A 167 7.76 9.16 10.83
CA ILE A 167 8.09 8.22 11.91
C ILE A 167 7.51 8.71 13.25
N LEU A 168 7.61 10.01 13.54
CA LEU A 168 7.01 10.60 14.73
C LEU A 168 5.48 10.52 14.71
N ALA A 169 4.85 10.78 13.56
CA ALA A 169 3.41 10.61 13.39
C ALA A 169 2.98 9.16 13.63
N ALA A 170 3.74 8.19 13.12
CA ALA A 170 3.49 6.77 13.37
C ALA A 170 3.62 6.40 14.86
N ALA A 171 4.60 6.97 15.57
CA ALA A 171 4.76 6.80 17.01
C ALA A 171 3.60 7.40 17.81
N GLN A 172 3.11 8.58 17.40
CA GLN A 172 1.93 9.20 18.00
C GLN A 172 0.68 8.36 17.76
N LEU A 173 0.45 7.87 16.54
CA LEU A 173 -0.66 7.00 16.20
C LEU A 173 -0.61 5.72 17.04
N GLN A 174 0.56 5.09 17.16
CA GLN A 174 0.74 3.89 17.98
C GLN A 174 0.47 4.16 19.46
N THR A 175 0.88 5.32 19.97
CA THR A 175 0.59 5.74 21.36
C THR A 175 -0.92 5.90 21.56
N ARG A 176 -1.60 6.54 20.61
CA ARG A 176 -3.07 6.74 20.65
C ARG A 176 -3.82 5.41 20.66
N GLU A 177 -3.41 4.44 19.83
CA GLU A 177 -4.09 3.15 19.71
C GLU A 177 -3.77 2.18 20.84
N ARG A 178 -2.50 2.17 21.32
CA ARG A 178 -2.03 1.19 22.31
C ARG A 178 -1.92 1.73 23.74
N GLY A 179 -2.13 3.03 23.93
CA GLY A 179 -2.04 3.69 25.24
C GLY A 179 -0.62 3.78 25.80
N ARG A 180 0.41 3.42 25.03
CA ARG A 180 1.84 3.51 25.44
C ARG A 180 2.72 3.91 24.26
N PRO A 181 3.72 4.79 24.47
CA PRO A 181 4.63 5.21 23.42
C PRO A 181 5.57 4.06 23.02
N PRO A 182 5.87 3.93 21.71
CA PRO A 182 6.90 3.02 21.25
C PRO A 182 8.30 3.56 21.58
N LEU A 183 9.28 2.65 21.68
CA LEU A 183 10.68 3.02 21.73
C LEU A 183 11.17 3.33 20.31
N LEU A 184 11.64 4.56 20.06
CA LEU A 184 12.25 4.95 18.80
C LEU A 184 13.77 4.84 18.90
N LEU A 185 14.37 4.03 18.04
CA LEU A 185 15.81 3.95 17.84
C LEU A 185 16.13 4.69 16.53
N LEU A 186 16.75 5.87 16.63
CA LEU A 186 17.12 6.75 15.50
C LEU A 186 18.61 6.69 15.22
#